data_3911337b9341a6b406792f523e8126d1
#
_entry.id   3911337b9341a6b406792f523e8126d1
#
_cell.length_a   1.000
_cell.length_b   1.000
_cell.length_c   1.000
_cell.angle_alpha   90.00
_cell.angle_beta   90.00
_cell.angle_gamma   90.00
#
_symmetry.space_group_name_H-M   'P 1'
#
loop_
_entity.id
_entity.type
_entity.pdbx_description
1 polymer ?
#
loop_
_entity_poly.entity_id
_entity_poly.type
_entity_poly.pdbx_seq_one_letter_code
_entity_poly.pdbx_strand_id
1 'polypeptide(L)'
;MHPVARLLVSSVASVVGLTGLGLAASLPILNRAEAAEEITIRATGPFIFTLSIDSLATFAETGEITGDFKLYARFLDATTLDYLRQMLQFKLPLDVVTVSNLSYSPLGRDALTNVGKVIESTPGVNGFHGLRAAVIGAAAKAGPEGWTLIDMMREFPTDSIDVSVEGLLALRQELSVYLSYNRAAVQAILDQAATEAANQTVNTAALPDLSQPGPYGFFETAVTVTNPALRQTGEGLTVNYDFDVDVYVPQGIQGPAPVVIVSHGFGAVKEDFLFLNQHLASHGYVVMAPDHVGSDLSYREAYLGGRLNTLLSPIEFVNRPQEISFLIDELERLVDTSPDWAARLNLDQIAAIGDSLGSSTVMALAGAEITYPRLREACDTETLMLNFALYLQCRARYLPPKNY
;
A
#
# COMPACT_ATOMS: atom_id res chain seq x y z
N MET A 1 -8.80 -60.69 4.52
CA MET A 1 -8.65 -61.80 3.56
C MET A 1 -8.86 -61.24 2.17
N HIS A 2 -7.84 -60.90 1.47
CA HIS A 2 -7.38 -61.41 0.20
C HIS A 2 -6.10 -60.66 -0.19
N PRO A 3 -5.08 -61.36 -0.63
CA PRO A 3 -3.72 -60.86 -0.84
C PRO A 3 -3.47 -60.56 -2.32
N VAL A 4 -3.47 -59.26 -2.68
CA VAL A 4 -2.94 -58.79 -3.98
C VAL A 4 -2.31 -57.40 -3.77
N ALA A 5 -1.23 -57.36 -3.02
CA ALA A 5 -0.40 -56.15 -2.90
C ALA A 5 1.03 -56.51 -2.48
N ARG A 6 1.60 -57.53 -3.10
CA ARG A 6 3.02 -57.88 -2.97
C ARG A 6 3.51 -58.49 -4.27
N LEU A 7 3.73 -57.65 -5.28
CA LEU A 7 4.49 -58.03 -6.49
C LEU A 7 4.57 -56.81 -7.40
N LEU A 8 5.48 -55.91 -7.10
CA LEU A 8 6.04 -54.89 -8.03
C LEU A 8 7.13 -54.04 -7.33
N VAL A 9 8.00 -54.71 -6.54
CA VAL A 9 9.27 -54.10 -6.09
C VAL A 9 10.32 -55.21 -6.12
N SER A 10 10.67 -55.70 -7.30
CA SER A 10 11.88 -56.48 -7.49
C SER A 10 12.12 -56.71 -8.99
N SER A 11 12.55 -55.69 -9.70
CA SER A 11 13.26 -55.91 -10.99
C SER A 11 13.71 -54.56 -11.59
N VAL A 12 14.51 -53.77 -10.87
CA VAL A 12 15.44 -52.78 -11.46
C VAL A 12 16.66 -52.66 -10.54
N ALA A 13 17.34 -53.75 -10.38
CA ALA A 13 18.64 -53.74 -9.72
C ALA A 13 19.50 -54.84 -10.35
N SER A 14 19.86 -54.73 -11.59
CA SER A 14 20.96 -55.48 -12.20
C SER A 14 21.17 -55.05 -13.66
N VAL A 15 21.62 -53.85 -13.94
CA VAL A 15 22.44 -53.48 -15.12
C VAL A 15 23.09 -52.14 -14.84
N VAL A 16 24.05 -52.06 -13.97
CA VAL A 16 25.12 -51.06 -13.99
C VAL A 16 26.34 -51.70 -13.33
N GLY A 17 26.97 -52.51 -14.06
CA GLY A 17 28.31 -52.98 -13.77
C GLY A 17 29.08 -53.03 -15.07
N LEU A 18 30.22 -52.33 -15.11
CA LEU A 18 31.25 -52.35 -16.15
C LEU A 18 31.03 -51.41 -17.35
N THR A 19 31.37 -50.12 -17.18
CA THR A 19 32.36 -49.45 -17.99
C THR A 19 32.88 -48.23 -17.21
N GLY A 20 33.75 -48.48 -16.27
CA GLY A 20 34.61 -47.42 -15.71
C GLY A 20 35.73 -47.14 -16.68
N LEU A 21 35.69 -46.00 -17.32
CA LEU A 21 36.86 -45.27 -17.83
C LEU A 21 36.44 -43.85 -18.25
N GLY A 22 36.79 -42.90 -17.44
CA GLY A 22 37.30 -41.58 -17.84
C GLY A 22 36.41 -40.69 -18.68
N LEU A 23 35.41 -40.09 -18.07
CA LEU A 23 35.02 -38.73 -18.38
C LEU A 23 34.84 -38.00 -17.02
N ALA A 24 35.94 -37.48 -16.49
CA ALA A 24 35.86 -36.35 -15.62
C ALA A 24 35.34 -35.21 -16.51
N ALA A 25 34.02 -35.22 -16.77
CA ALA A 25 33.32 -34.03 -17.18
C ALA A 25 33.55 -33.04 -16.03
N SER A 26 34.39 -32.05 -16.27
CA SER A 26 34.44 -30.84 -15.52
C SER A 26 33.00 -30.32 -15.54
N LEU A 27 32.23 -30.66 -14.51
CA LEU A 27 31.03 -29.91 -14.18
C LEU A 27 31.52 -28.46 -14.14
N PRO A 28 30.94 -27.54 -14.91
CA PRO A 28 31.25 -26.16 -14.71
C PRO A 28 31.03 -25.94 -13.21
N ILE A 29 32.06 -25.53 -12.50
CA ILE A 29 31.93 -25.01 -11.16
C ILE A 29 30.81 -24.01 -11.34
N LEU A 30 29.63 -24.29 -10.79
CA LEU A 30 28.57 -23.30 -10.65
C LEU A 30 29.25 -22.20 -9.87
N ASN A 31 29.75 -21.16 -10.59
CA ASN A 31 30.22 -19.97 -9.96
C ASN A 31 29.05 -19.55 -9.06
N ARG A 32 29.27 -19.62 -7.77
CA ARG A 32 28.37 -18.96 -6.82
C ARG A 32 28.23 -17.55 -7.37
N ALA A 33 27.01 -17.13 -7.67
CA ALA A 33 26.75 -15.74 -8.00
C ALA A 33 27.43 -14.93 -6.89
N GLU A 34 28.48 -14.21 -7.23
CA GLU A 34 29.18 -13.36 -6.30
C GLU A 34 28.20 -12.23 -5.94
N ALA A 35 28.14 -11.91 -4.67
CA ALA A 35 27.36 -10.79 -4.16
C ALA A 35 27.96 -9.48 -4.67
N ALA A 36 27.16 -8.48 -4.98
CA ALA A 36 27.66 -7.24 -5.52
C ALA A 36 28.63 -6.54 -4.54
N GLU A 37 29.79 -6.17 -5.05
CA GLU A 37 30.82 -5.44 -4.28
C GLU A 37 30.77 -3.94 -4.59
N GLU A 38 30.26 -3.56 -5.75
CA GLU A 38 30.25 -2.17 -6.19
C GLU A 38 28.97 -1.78 -6.97
N ILE A 39 28.75 -0.50 -7.03
CA ILE A 39 27.77 0.14 -7.91
C ILE A 39 28.51 0.74 -9.09
N THR A 40 28.11 0.40 -10.31
CA THR A 40 28.71 0.91 -11.54
C THR A 40 27.74 1.88 -12.22
N ILE A 41 28.19 3.11 -12.46
CA ILE A 41 27.44 4.13 -13.20
C ILE A 41 28.16 4.35 -14.53
N ARG A 42 27.50 4.04 -15.63
CA ARG A 42 28.04 4.23 -16.98
C ARG A 42 27.52 5.55 -17.56
N ALA A 43 28.40 6.53 -17.63
CA ALA A 43 28.10 7.78 -18.32
C ALA A 43 28.22 7.61 -19.85
N THR A 44 27.70 8.58 -20.63
CA THR A 44 27.85 8.60 -22.07
C THR A 44 29.33 8.61 -22.46
N GLY A 45 29.75 7.66 -23.31
CA GLY A 45 31.13 7.47 -23.72
C GLY A 45 31.88 6.46 -22.83
N PRO A 46 33.23 6.54 -22.76
CA PRO A 46 34.05 5.55 -22.06
C PRO A 46 34.14 5.75 -20.54
N PHE A 47 33.38 6.69 -19.98
CA PHE A 47 33.48 7.01 -18.56
C PHE A 47 32.62 6.05 -17.72
N ILE A 48 33.29 5.30 -16.86
CA ILE A 48 32.69 4.41 -15.89
C ILE A 48 33.04 4.94 -14.51
N PHE A 49 32.04 5.09 -13.67
CA PHE A 49 32.19 5.48 -12.27
C PHE A 49 31.78 4.31 -11.41
N THR A 50 32.65 3.91 -10.49
CA THR A 50 32.37 2.84 -9.55
C THR A 50 32.34 3.39 -8.13
N LEU A 51 31.47 2.82 -7.31
CA LEU A 51 31.33 3.14 -5.89
C LEU A 51 31.20 1.84 -5.11
N SER A 52 32.15 1.59 -4.23
CA SER A 52 32.16 0.40 -3.38
C SER A 52 31.00 0.42 -2.39
N ILE A 53 30.30 -0.71 -2.27
CA ILE A 53 29.25 -0.91 -1.26
C ILE A 53 29.85 -0.82 0.15
N ASP A 54 31.09 -1.25 0.36
CA ASP A 54 31.76 -1.15 1.66
C ASP A 54 32.07 0.30 2.04
N SER A 55 32.39 1.17 1.07
CA SER A 55 32.54 2.61 1.36
C SER A 55 31.23 3.24 1.82
N LEU A 56 30.11 2.85 1.20
CA LEU A 56 28.76 3.28 1.62
C LEU A 56 28.37 2.71 2.97
N ALA A 57 28.68 1.44 3.25
CA ALA A 57 28.41 0.80 4.52
C ALA A 57 29.20 1.50 5.66
N THR A 58 30.48 1.79 5.45
CA THR A 58 31.29 2.54 6.40
C THR A 58 30.69 3.92 6.68
N PHE A 59 30.27 4.63 5.64
CA PHE A 59 29.60 5.93 5.80
C PHE A 59 28.27 5.80 6.57
N ALA A 60 27.47 4.79 6.25
CA ALA A 60 26.23 4.54 6.98
C ALA A 60 26.48 4.32 8.49
N GLU A 61 27.42 3.46 8.83
CA GLU A 61 27.70 3.07 10.21
C GLU A 61 28.36 4.20 11.02
N THR A 62 29.45 4.76 10.49
CA THR A 62 30.32 5.67 11.24
C THR A 62 30.13 7.15 10.90
N GLY A 63 29.57 7.45 9.73
CA GLY A 63 29.54 8.79 9.16
C GLY A 63 30.84 9.20 8.47
N GLU A 64 31.88 8.33 8.46
CA GLU A 64 33.15 8.62 7.82
C GLU A 64 33.06 8.47 6.31
N ILE A 65 33.51 9.47 5.57
CA ILE A 65 33.62 9.45 4.15
C ILE A 65 34.99 8.87 3.76
N THR A 66 35.01 7.60 3.38
CA THR A 66 36.23 6.84 3.10
C THR A 66 36.27 6.34 1.64
N GLY A 67 37.43 5.80 1.25
CA GLY A 67 37.59 5.12 -0.05
C GLY A 67 37.24 5.99 -1.25
N ASP A 68 36.59 5.36 -2.20
CA ASP A 68 36.10 5.95 -3.44
C ASP A 68 34.91 6.90 -3.22
N PHE A 69 34.13 6.72 -2.14
CA PHE A 69 33.04 7.62 -1.81
C PHE A 69 33.50 9.08 -1.63
N LYS A 70 34.75 9.32 -1.25
CA LYS A 70 35.33 10.68 -1.17
C LYS A 70 35.21 11.46 -2.48
N LEU A 71 35.28 10.77 -3.62
CA LEU A 71 35.19 11.41 -4.92
C LEU A 71 33.81 11.97 -5.19
N TYR A 72 32.77 11.31 -4.67
CA TYR A 72 31.35 11.65 -4.89
C TYR A 72 30.82 12.60 -3.82
N ALA A 73 31.18 12.37 -2.58
CA ALA A 73 30.71 13.14 -1.42
C ALA A 73 31.04 14.64 -1.51
N ARG A 74 32.14 15.00 -2.20
CA ARG A 74 32.51 16.42 -2.40
C ARG A 74 31.51 17.24 -3.23
N PHE A 75 30.60 16.56 -3.96
CA PHE A 75 29.55 17.19 -4.76
C PHE A 75 28.20 17.26 -4.01
N LEU A 76 28.16 16.70 -2.81
CA LEU A 76 26.96 16.66 -1.97
C LEU A 76 27.13 17.65 -0.82
N ASP A 77 26.08 18.40 -0.53
CA ASP A 77 26.05 19.23 0.67
C ASP A 77 25.81 18.40 1.93
N ALA A 78 26.02 19.00 3.10
CA ALA A 78 25.88 18.33 4.39
C ALA A 78 24.46 17.77 4.62
N THR A 79 23.44 18.47 4.15
CA THR A 79 22.04 18.04 4.28
C THR A 79 21.78 16.79 3.43
N THR A 80 22.26 16.79 2.20
CA THR A 80 22.14 15.62 1.30
C THR A 80 22.90 14.40 1.84
N LEU A 81 24.10 14.62 2.42
CA LEU A 81 24.86 13.55 3.06
C LEU A 81 24.13 12.98 4.30
N ASP A 82 23.51 13.83 5.10
CA ASP A 82 22.72 13.39 6.25
C ASP A 82 21.49 12.57 5.83
N TYR A 83 20.73 13.01 4.83
CA TYR A 83 19.63 12.25 4.26
C TYR A 83 20.10 10.90 3.67
N LEU A 84 21.21 10.89 2.95
CA LEU A 84 21.78 9.65 2.39
C LEU A 84 22.11 8.68 3.53
N ARG A 85 22.76 9.15 4.59
CA ARG A 85 23.10 8.33 5.74
C ARG A 85 21.86 7.74 6.42
N GLN A 86 20.84 8.57 6.68
CA GLN A 86 19.58 8.11 7.27
C GLN A 86 18.91 7.05 6.38
N MET A 87 18.89 7.24 5.08
CA MET A 87 18.33 6.26 4.13
C MET A 87 19.09 4.93 4.14
N LEU A 88 20.43 4.97 4.20
CA LEU A 88 21.24 3.76 4.24
C LEU A 88 21.11 3.01 5.58
N GLN A 89 20.82 3.72 6.68
CA GLN A 89 20.60 3.16 8.02
C GLN A 89 19.15 2.67 8.22
N PHE A 90 18.21 3.11 7.36
CA PHE A 90 16.81 2.77 7.53
C PHE A 90 16.60 1.26 7.43
N LYS A 91 16.01 0.67 8.47
CA LYS A 91 15.70 -0.75 8.55
C LYS A 91 14.26 -1.00 8.13
N LEU A 92 14.08 -1.89 7.18
CA LEU A 92 12.78 -2.36 6.72
C LEU A 92 12.39 -3.58 7.55
N PRO A 93 11.38 -3.50 8.44
CA PRO A 93 10.96 -4.59 9.31
C PRO A 93 10.02 -5.56 8.56
N LEU A 94 10.44 -6.02 7.39
CA LEU A 94 9.69 -6.95 6.55
C LEU A 94 10.40 -8.30 6.53
N ASP A 95 9.68 -9.35 6.94
CA ASP A 95 10.19 -10.72 6.91
C ASP A 95 10.23 -11.28 5.48
N VAL A 96 10.94 -12.38 5.31
CA VAL A 96 11.17 -13.01 4.01
C VAL A 96 9.88 -13.49 3.34
N VAL A 97 8.88 -13.90 4.10
CA VAL A 97 7.60 -14.38 3.55
C VAL A 97 6.84 -13.20 2.95
N THR A 98 6.73 -12.10 3.70
CA THR A 98 6.10 -10.85 3.25
C THR A 98 6.80 -10.29 2.01
N VAL A 99 8.14 -10.19 2.03
CA VAL A 99 8.95 -9.69 0.89
C VAL A 99 8.78 -10.60 -0.33
N SER A 100 8.80 -11.92 -0.16
CA SER A 100 8.58 -12.87 -1.24
C SER A 100 7.20 -12.67 -1.86
N ASN A 101 6.13 -12.68 -1.05
CA ASN A 101 4.76 -12.52 -1.52
C ASN A 101 4.56 -11.19 -2.26
N LEU A 102 5.05 -10.09 -1.69
CA LEU A 102 5.00 -8.78 -2.34
C LEU A 102 5.74 -8.79 -3.67
N SER A 103 6.96 -9.32 -3.74
CA SER A 103 7.80 -9.31 -4.94
C SER A 103 7.23 -10.15 -6.10
N TYR A 104 6.41 -11.17 -5.80
CA TYR A 104 5.70 -11.98 -6.77
C TYR A 104 4.29 -11.49 -7.08
N SER A 105 3.74 -10.58 -6.29
CA SER A 105 2.45 -9.96 -6.57
C SER A 105 2.49 -9.08 -7.83
N PRO A 106 1.34 -8.78 -8.47
CA PRO A 106 1.29 -7.85 -9.59
C PRO A 106 1.93 -6.49 -9.25
N LEU A 107 1.60 -5.92 -8.09
CA LEU A 107 2.17 -4.65 -7.62
C LEU A 107 3.71 -4.71 -7.48
N GLY A 108 4.22 -5.75 -6.82
CA GLY A 108 5.67 -5.89 -6.62
C GLY A 108 6.41 -6.15 -7.93
N ARG A 109 5.82 -6.91 -8.85
CA ARG A 109 6.39 -7.12 -10.20
C ARG A 109 6.50 -5.82 -10.97
N ASP A 110 5.46 -5.00 -10.96
CA ASP A 110 5.45 -3.71 -11.63
C ASP A 110 6.46 -2.75 -10.99
N ALA A 111 6.51 -2.69 -9.65
CA ALA A 111 7.49 -1.89 -8.91
C ALA A 111 8.93 -2.29 -9.24
N LEU A 112 9.26 -3.58 -9.13
CA LEU A 112 10.60 -4.09 -9.41
C LEU A 112 10.98 -3.92 -10.89
N THR A 113 10.02 -4.04 -11.82
CA THR A 113 10.26 -3.79 -13.25
C THR A 113 10.62 -2.33 -13.52
N ASN A 114 9.90 -1.39 -12.88
CA ASN A 114 10.17 0.04 -13.06
C ASN A 114 11.49 0.46 -12.40
N VAL A 115 11.78 -0.01 -11.18
CA VAL A 115 13.08 0.21 -10.55
C VAL A 115 14.20 -0.43 -11.37
N GLY A 116 13.95 -1.58 -11.98
CA GLY A 116 14.88 -2.29 -12.85
C GLY A 116 15.22 -1.57 -14.17
N LYS A 117 14.48 -0.53 -14.55
CA LYS A 117 14.87 0.38 -15.65
C LYS A 117 16.05 1.29 -15.26
N VAL A 118 16.21 1.51 -13.95
CA VAL A 118 17.30 2.33 -13.39
C VAL A 118 18.42 1.45 -12.86
N ILE A 119 18.07 0.40 -12.14
CA ILE A 119 19.00 -0.58 -11.57
C ILE A 119 19.04 -1.79 -12.49
N GLU A 120 20.15 -1.97 -13.17
CA GLU A 120 20.35 -3.02 -14.17
C GLU A 120 21.21 -4.16 -13.62
N SER A 121 20.96 -5.38 -14.07
CA SER A 121 21.79 -6.55 -13.71
C SER A 121 23.09 -6.59 -14.51
N THR A 122 23.03 -6.09 -15.72
CA THR A 122 24.15 -5.81 -16.64
C THR A 122 23.69 -4.67 -17.56
N PRO A 123 24.60 -3.94 -18.22
CA PRO A 123 24.22 -2.80 -19.06
C PRO A 123 23.13 -3.14 -20.07
N GLY A 124 22.02 -2.39 -20.00
CA GLY A 124 20.86 -2.56 -20.89
C GLY A 124 19.93 -3.72 -20.50
N VAL A 125 20.17 -4.44 -19.40
CA VAL A 125 19.32 -5.53 -18.92
C VAL A 125 18.59 -5.09 -17.66
N ASN A 126 17.27 -5.00 -17.77
CA ASN A 126 16.41 -4.64 -16.63
C ASN A 126 16.70 -5.49 -15.39
N GLY A 127 16.98 -4.84 -14.28
CA GLY A 127 17.40 -5.47 -13.02
C GLY A 127 16.30 -6.17 -12.23
N PHE A 128 15.09 -6.32 -12.78
CA PHE A 128 13.95 -6.93 -12.12
C PHE A 128 14.24 -8.23 -11.37
N HIS A 129 14.93 -9.17 -12.01
CA HIS A 129 15.26 -10.46 -11.41
C HIS A 129 16.33 -10.33 -10.32
N GLY A 130 17.33 -9.49 -10.55
CA GLY A 130 18.37 -9.19 -9.58
C GLY A 130 17.82 -8.50 -8.34
N LEU A 131 16.98 -7.49 -8.53
CA LEU A 131 16.31 -6.78 -7.44
C LEU A 131 15.42 -7.72 -6.60
N ARG A 132 14.65 -8.60 -7.27
CA ARG A 132 13.83 -9.59 -6.53
C ARG A 132 14.69 -10.52 -5.70
N ALA A 133 15.76 -11.06 -6.26
CA ALA A 133 16.68 -11.93 -5.54
C ALA A 133 17.32 -11.18 -4.35
N ALA A 134 17.74 -9.94 -4.58
CA ALA A 134 18.37 -9.09 -3.57
C ALA A 134 17.46 -8.79 -2.37
N VAL A 135 16.22 -8.36 -2.61
CA VAL A 135 15.28 -8.06 -1.52
C VAL A 135 14.88 -9.31 -0.73
N ILE A 136 14.70 -10.45 -1.42
CA ILE A 136 14.40 -11.74 -0.74
C ILE A 136 15.63 -12.21 0.05
N GLY A 137 16.84 -12.09 -0.52
CA GLY A 137 18.10 -12.48 0.15
C GLY A 137 18.35 -11.64 1.40
N ALA A 138 18.18 -10.31 1.31
CA ALA A 138 18.31 -9.41 2.45
C ALA A 138 17.31 -9.75 3.56
N ALA A 139 16.04 -9.93 3.22
CA ALA A 139 15.01 -10.30 4.18
C ALA A 139 15.25 -11.68 4.81
N ALA A 140 15.79 -12.65 4.06
CA ALA A 140 16.09 -13.99 4.58
C ALA A 140 17.25 -14.00 5.58
N LYS A 141 18.18 -13.05 5.49
CA LYS A 141 19.33 -12.90 6.39
C LYS A 141 19.07 -11.89 7.52
N ALA A 142 17.97 -11.16 7.45
CA ALA A 142 17.62 -10.13 8.41
C ALA A 142 17.41 -10.68 9.82
N GLY A 143 17.88 -9.90 10.81
CA GLY A 143 17.50 -10.09 12.21
C GLY A 143 16.10 -9.55 12.50
N PRO A 144 15.67 -9.57 13.77
CA PRO A 144 14.33 -9.12 14.19
C PRO A 144 14.09 -7.63 13.94
N GLU A 145 15.14 -6.84 13.74
CA GLU A 145 15.03 -5.40 13.46
C GLU A 145 14.81 -5.07 11.98
N GLY A 146 14.88 -6.07 11.09
CA GLY A 146 14.76 -5.89 9.64
C GLY A 146 16.10 -5.76 8.91
N TRP A 147 16.07 -5.35 7.66
CA TRP A 147 17.19 -5.24 6.73
C TRP A 147 17.31 -3.83 6.15
N THR A 148 18.51 -3.48 5.69
CA THR A 148 18.87 -2.18 5.15
C THR A 148 19.05 -2.23 3.64
N LEU A 149 19.16 -1.05 3.01
CA LEU A 149 19.54 -0.92 1.61
C LEU A 149 20.94 -1.52 1.33
N ILE A 150 21.87 -1.41 2.29
CA ILE A 150 23.21 -2.03 2.19
C ILE A 150 23.08 -3.56 2.15
N ASP A 151 22.23 -4.15 2.99
CA ASP A 151 22.00 -5.60 2.98
C ASP A 151 21.42 -6.05 1.64
N MET A 152 20.47 -5.27 1.08
CA MET A 152 19.92 -5.57 -0.24
C MET A 152 20.99 -5.48 -1.35
N MET A 153 21.85 -4.47 -1.35
CA MET A 153 22.93 -4.33 -2.33
C MET A 153 23.88 -5.52 -2.28
N ARG A 154 24.25 -5.99 -1.10
CA ARG A 154 25.11 -7.15 -0.88
C ARG A 154 24.50 -8.49 -1.30
N GLU A 155 23.18 -8.56 -1.46
CA GLU A 155 22.46 -9.74 -1.95
C GLU A 155 22.15 -9.67 -3.45
N PHE A 156 22.58 -8.61 -4.13
CA PHE A 156 22.35 -8.50 -5.57
C PHE A 156 23.23 -9.51 -6.31
N PRO A 157 22.66 -10.36 -7.20
CA PRO A 157 23.32 -11.58 -7.70
C PRO A 157 24.24 -11.33 -8.91
N THR A 158 25.02 -10.26 -8.88
CA THR A 158 26.06 -9.91 -9.88
C THR A 158 27.20 -9.23 -9.16
N ASP A 159 28.41 -9.23 -9.73
CA ASP A 159 29.59 -8.60 -9.14
C ASP A 159 29.43 -7.10 -8.95
N SER A 160 28.65 -6.45 -9.81
CA SER A 160 28.31 -5.03 -9.72
C SER A 160 26.81 -4.79 -9.93
N ILE A 161 26.32 -3.70 -9.36
CA ILE A 161 24.99 -3.16 -9.62
C ILE A 161 25.15 -2.07 -10.67
N ASP A 162 24.68 -2.31 -11.90
CA ASP A 162 24.73 -1.30 -12.93
C ASP A 162 23.59 -0.28 -12.78
N VAL A 163 23.93 1.01 -12.85
CA VAL A 163 22.97 2.11 -12.78
C VAL A 163 22.87 2.78 -14.14
N SER A 164 21.68 2.72 -14.72
CA SER A 164 21.36 3.37 -16.00
C SER A 164 21.21 4.87 -15.82
N VAL A 165 22.12 5.65 -16.42
CA VAL A 165 22.01 7.12 -16.45
C VAL A 165 20.78 7.56 -17.23
N GLU A 166 20.46 6.87 -18.32
CA GLU A 166 19.25 7.13 -19.11
C GLU A 166 18.00 6.89 -18.28
N GLY A 167 17.93 5.76 -17.56
CA GLY A 167 16.85 5.44 -16.62
C GLY A 167 16.71 6.47 -15.50
N LEU A 168 17.83 6.94 -14.93
CA LEU A 168 17.81 8.00 -13.91
C LEU A 168 17.28 9.32 -14.45
N LEU A 169 17.68 9.70 -15.67
CA LEU A 169 17.21 10.94 -16.31
C LEU A 169 15.73 10.85 -16.66
N ALA A 170 15.26 9.71 -17.16
CA ALA A 170 13.85 9.46 -17.41
C ALA A 170 13.03 9.55 -16.11
N LEU A 171 13.45 8.87 -15.05
CA LEU A 171 12.79 8.92 -13.73
C LEU A 171 12.77 10.35 -13.16
N ARG A 172 13.88 11.09 -13.28
CA ARG A 172 13.94 12.50 -12.86
C ARG A 172 12.93 13.35 -13.63
N GLN A 173 12.81 13.15 -14.92
CA GLN A 173 11.87 13.89 -15.77
C GLN A 173 10.42 13.58 -15.35
N GLU A 174 10.07 12.31 -15.19
CA GLU A 174 8.74 11.88 -14.73
C GLU A 174 8.41 12.48 -13.36
N LEU A 175 9.34 12.35 -12.40
CA LEU A 175 9.16 12.91 -11.07
C LEU A 175 9.00 14.44 -11.10
N SER A 176 9.77 15.14 -11.95
CA SER A 176 9.67 16.60 -12.12
C SER A 176 8.30 17.01 -12.65
N VAL A 177 7.78 16.29 -13.65
CA VAL A 177 6.44 16.53 -14.20
C VAL A 177 5.37 16.30 -13.12
N TYR A 178 5.44 15.18 -12.41
CA TYR A 178 4.53 14.86 -11.32
C TYR A 178 4.53 15.93 -10.21
N LEU A 179 5.71 16.33 -9.75
CA LEU A 179 5.85 17.35 -8.69
C LEU A 179 5.39 18.73 -9.14
N SER A 180 5.65 19.09 -10.41
CA SER A 180 5.18 20.39 -10.94
C SER A 180 3.67 20.45 -11.06
N TYR A 181 3.04 19.36 -11.49
CA TYR A 181 1.59 19.22 -11.57
C TYR A 181 0.94 19.30 -10.19
N ASN A 182 1.48 18.58 -9.22
CA ASN A 182 1.03 18.64 -7.84
C ASN A 182 1.11 20.05 -7.24
N ARG A 183 2.24 20.74 -7.45
CA ARG A 183 2.40 22.13 -6.97
C ARG A 183 1.37 23.08 -7.60
N ALA A 184 1.15 22.94 -8.90
CA ALA A 184 0.16 23.77 -9.60
C ALA A 184 -1.27 23.51 -9.08
N ALA A 185 -1.63 22.24 -8.85
CA ALA A 185 -2.93 21.87 -8.30
C ALA A 185 -3.12 22.39 -6.87
N VAL A 186 -2.13 22.22 -5.99
CA VAL A 186 -2.16 22.73 -4.62
C VAL A 186 -2.27 24.27 -4.62
N GLN A 187 -1.48 24.95 -5.48
CA GLN A 187 -1.55 26.40 -5.57
C GLN A 187 -2.93 26.89 -6.02
N ALA A 188 -3.54 26.24 -7.02
CA ALA A 188 -4.89 26.58 -7.48
C ALA A 188 -5.94 26.43 -6.37
N ILE A 189 -5.83 25.37 -5.55
CA ILE A 189 -6.71 25.16 -4.39
C ILE A 189 -6.52 26.26 -3.34
N LEU A 190 -5.25 26.62 -3.04
CA LEU A 190 -4.94 27.69 -2.08
C LEU A 190 -5.45 29.05 -2.54
N ASP A 191 -5.31 29.37 -3.83
CA ASP A 191 -5.79 30.63 -4.41
C ASP A 191 -7.32 30.71 -4.38
N GLN A 192 -7.99 29.59 -4.69
CA GLN A 192 -9.45 29.49 -4.57
C GLN A 192 -9.90 29.64 -3.11
N ALA A 193 -9.28 28.91 -2.18
CA ALA A 193 -9.60 28.99 -0.76
C ALA A 193 -9.40 30.42 -0.20
N ALA A 194 -8.31 31.11 -0.60
CA ALA A 194 -8.07 32.52 -0.23
C ALA A 194 -9.16 33.42 -0.78
N THR A 195 -9.60 33.23 -2.01
CA THR A 195 -10.69 33.98 -2.64
C THR A 195 -12.02 33.76 -1.91
N GLU A 196 -12.34 32.49 -1.59
CA GLU A 196 -13.55 32.18 -0.84
C GLU A 196 -13.51 32.75 0.56
N ALA A 197 -12.38 32.64 1.27
CA ALA A 197 -12.21 33.23 2.60
C ALA A 197 -12.37 34.77 2.61
N ALA A 198 -11.84 35.43 1.57
CA ALA A 198 -11.98 36.90 1.45
C ALA A 198 -13.44 37.33 1.20
N ASN A 199 -14.25 36.49 0.60
CA ASN A 199 -15.67 36.71 0.31
C ASN A 199 -16.61 36.27 1.45
N GLN A 200 -16.08 35.59 2.48
CA GLN A 200 -16.88 35.18 3.63
C GLN A 200 -17.21 36.39 4.53
N THR A 201 -18.50 36.48 4.86
CA THR A 201 -19.00 37.52 5.82
C THR A 201 -19.01 37.00 7.26
N VAL A 202 -18.63 35.74 7.49
CA VAL A 202 -18.65 35.12 8.81
C VAL A 202 -17.42 35.54 9.60
N ASN A 203 -17.64 36.14 10.76
CA ASN A 203 -16.57 36.44 11.71
C ASN A 203 -16.14 35.16 12.43
N THR A 204 -15.16 34.47 11.86
CA THR A 204 -14.65 33.19 12.42
C THR A 204 -14.03 33.34 13.81
N ALA A 205 -13.51 34.54 14.15
CA ALA A 205 -12.97 34.85 15.49
C ALA A 205 -14.04 34.88 16.60
N ALA A 206 -15.31 35.00 16.23
CA ALA A 206 -16.43 34.93 17.15
C ALA A 206 -17.04 33.53 17.33
N LEU A 207 -16.57 32.57 16.54
CA LEU A 207 -17.00 31.17 16.65
C LEU A 207 -16.22 30.42 17.73
N PRO A 208 -16.80 29.38 18.34
CA PRO A 208 -16.06 28.51 19.22
C PRO A 208 -14.86 27.89 18.51
N ASP A 209 -13.77 27.67 19.23
CA ASP A 209 -12.61 26.93 18.72
C ASP A 209 -13.00 25.45 18.59
N LEU A 210 -13.31 25.06 17.35
CA LEU A 210 -13.72 23.68 17.03
C LEU A 210 -12.56 22.68 17.12
N SER A 211 -11.34 23.10 17.37
CA SER A 211 -10.21 22.17 17.65
C SER A 211 -10.26 21.63 19.08
N GLN A 212 -11.00 22.28 19.97
CA GLN A 212 -11.20 21.82 21.35
C GLN A 212 -12.34 20.78 21.43
N PRO A 213 -12.30 19.87 22.41
CA PRO A 213 -13.43 19.00 22.68
C PRO A 213 -14.74 19.76 22.85
N GLY A 214 -15.83 19.18 22.35
CA GLY A 214 -17.16 19.76 22.49
C GLY A 214 -17.70 19.70 23.92
N PRO A 215 -18.84 20.32 24.20
CA PRO A 215 -19.40 20.43 25.54
C PRO A 215 -20.12 19.16 26.04
N TYR A 216 -20.29 18.15 25.19
CA TYR A 216 -21.08 16.96 25.53
C TYR A 216 -20.20 15.78 25.91
N GLY A 217 -20.59 15.04 26.97
CA GLY A 217 -20.12 13.68 27.17
C GLY A 217 -20.69 12.73 26.09
N PHE A 218 -20.10 11.58 25.95
CA PHE A 218 -20.62 10.54 25.06
C PHE A 218 -20.39 9.16 25.68
N PHE A 219 -21.14 8.15 25.23
CA PHE A 219 -20.81 6.75 25.48
C PHE A 219 -20.47 6.08 24.17
N GLU A 220 -19.70 5.03 24.27
CA GLU A 220 -19.14 4.26 23.17
C GLU A 220 -19.67 2.82 23.29
N THR A 221 -20.11 2.26 22.17
CA THR A 221 -20.53 0.87 22.08
C THR A 221 -20.16 0.32 20.71
N ALA A 222 -20.00 -0.99 20.63
CA ALA A 222 -19.80 -1.69 19.37
C ALA A 222 -21.00 -2.57 19.07
N VAL A 223 -21.39 -2.63 17.81
CA VAL A 223 -22.45 -3.50 17.32
C VAL A 223 -21.94 -4.28 16.11
N THR A 224 -22.32 -5.54 16.02
CA THR A 224 -22.11 -6.35 14.80
C THR A 224 -23.38 -6.31 13.98
N VAL A 225 -23.27 -5.86 12.74
CA VAL A 225 -24.36 -5.78 11.79
C VAL A 225 -24.27 -6.96 10.83
N THR A 226 -25.34 -7.75 10.74
CA THR A 226 -25.44 -8.90 9.82
C THR A 226 -26.13 -8.45 8.53
N ASN A 227 -25.37 -8.45 7.42
CA ASN A 227 -25.95 -8.18 6.11
C ASN A 227 -26.36 -9.51 5.43
N PRO A 228 -27.66 -9.83 5.33
CA PRO A 228 -28.15 -11.07 4.76
C PRO A 228 -28.01 -11.13 3.24
N ALA A 229 -27.69 -10.03 2.63
CA ALA A 229 -27.90 -9.87 1.23
C ALA A 229 -26.65 -9.42 0.51
N LEU A 230 -25.45 -9.90 0.65
CA LEU A 230 -24.99 -9.66 -0.67
C LEU A 230 -23.67 -8.95 -0.89
N ARG A 231 -22.72 -9.25 -0.09
CA ARG A 231 -21.36 -8.97 -0.50
C ARG A 231 -20.99 -9.89 -1.64
N GLN A 232 -20.58 -9.33 -2.77
CA GLN A 232 -19.91 -10.09 -3.81
C GLN A 232 -18.44 -10.27 -3.45
N THR A 233 -17.95 -11.50 -3.54
CA THR A 233 -16.52 -11.78 -3.46
C THR A 233 -15.84 -11.45 -4.78
N GLY A 234 -14.50 -11.35 -4.77
CA GLY A 234 -13.73 -11.20 -6.01
C GLY A 234 -13.90 -12.35 -7.01
N GLU A 235 -14.47 -13.47 -6.57
CA GLU A 235 -14.80 -14.65 -7.39
C GLU A 235 -16.25 -14.62 -7.92
N GLY A 236 -16.99 -13.55 -7.61
CA GLY A 236 -18.37 -13.36 -8.08
C GLY A 236 -19.44 -14.08 -7.26
N LEU A 237 -19.07 -14.68 -6.12
CA LEU A 237 -20.02 -15.28 -5.20
C LEU A 237 -20.69 -14.21 -4.34
N THR A 238 -21.97 -14.38 -4.07
CA THR A 238 -22.72 -13.55 -3.14
C THR A 238 -22.80 -14.26 -1.79
N VAL A 239 -22.35 -13.59 -0.73
CA VAL A 239 -22.30 -14.18 0.62
C VAL A 239 -22.92 -13.23 1.65
N ASN A 240 -23.55 -13.82 2.66
CA ASN A 240 -23.90 -13.09 3.87
C ASN A 240 -22.62 -12.80 4.66
N TYR A 241 -22.58 -11.69 5.34
CA TYR A 241 -21.43 -11.34 6.16
C TYR A 241 -21.82 -10.43 7.31
N ASP A 242 -20.99 -10.46 8.34
CA ASP A 242 -21.07 -9.59 9.49
C ASP A 242 -19.96 -8.52 9.36
N PHE A 243 -20.26 -7.32 9.79
CA PHE A 243 -19.26 -6.27 9.96
C PHE A 243 -19.50 -5.51 11.27
N ASP A 244 -18.41 -5.12 11.91
CA ASP A 244 -18.46 -4.41 13.18
C ASP A 244 -18.55 -2.91 12.95
N VAL A 245 -19.35 -2.25 13.81
CA VAL A 245 -19.54 -0.80 13.78
C VAL A 245 -19.33 -0.26 15.19
N ASP A 246 -18.40 0.65 15.36
CA ASP A 246 -18.29 1.45 16.57
C ASP A 246 -19.28 2.59 16.53
N VAL A 247 -20.02 2.77 17.63
CA VAL A 247 -21.08 3.76 17.76
C VAL A 247 -20.78 4.67 18.94
N TYR A 248 -20.68 5.96 18.66
CA TYR A 248 -20.45 7.01 19.66
C TYR A 248 -21.71 7.85 19.79
N VAL A 249 -22.33 7.85 20.97
CA VAL A 249 -23.61 8.52 21.19
C VAL A 249 -23.46 9.64 22.20
N PRO A 250 -23.71 10.91 21.80
CA PRO A 250 -23.60 12.06 22.70
C PRO A 250 -24.64 11.98 23.84
N GLN A 251 -24.28 12.53 24.99
CA GLN A 251 -25.10 12.62 26.18
C GLN A 251 -25.41 14.06 26.54
N GLY A 252 -26.61 14.31 27.07
CA GLY A 252 -27.01 15.63 27.55
C GLY A 252 -27.47 16.60 26.45
N ILE A 253 -27.60 16.12 25.21
CA ILE A 253 -28.19 16.93 24.12
C ILE A 253 -29.70 17.00 24.23
N GLN A 254 -30.30 18.03 23.62
CA GLN A 254 -31.75 18.20 23.53
C GLN A 254 -32.27 17.63 22.21
N GLY A 255 -33.03 16.54 22.25
CA GLY A 255 -33.61 15.87 21.08
C GLY A 255 -32.63 14.95 20.33
N PRO A 256 -33.06 14.40 19.17
CA PRO A 256 -32.25 13.50 18.39
C PRO A 256 -31.03 14.21 17.73
N ALA A 257 -29.89 13.51 17.69
CA ALA A 257 -28.63 13.99 17.12
C ALA A 257 -28.49 13.67 15.65
N PRO A 258 -27.88 14.55 14.87
CA PRO A 258 -27.43 14.23 13.51
C PRO A 258 -26.45 13.06 13.53
N VAL A 259 -26.45 12.26 12.45
CA VAL A 259 -25.59 11.08 12.31
C VAL A 259 -24.43 11.38 11.38
N VAL A 260 -23.22 10.95 11.78
CA VAL A 260 -22.01 10.98 10.93
C VAL A 260 -21.49 9.57 10.79
N ILE A 261 -21.32 9.13 9.54
CA ILE A 261 -20.70 7.83 9.20
C ILE A 261 -19.27 8.07 8.78
N VAL A 262 -18.29 7.38 9.39
CA VAL A 262 -16.87 7.53 9.11
C VAL A 262 -16.34 6.27 8.44
N SER A 263 -15.95 6.36 7.17
CA SER A 263 -15.45 5.26 6.34
C SER A 263 -13.94 5.32 6.23
N HIS A 264 -13.25 4.31 6.76
CA HIS A 264 -11.78 4.21 6.76
C HIS A 264 -11.19 3.89 5.39
N GLY A 265 -9.87 4.12 5.22
CA GLY A 265 -9.10 3.84 4.03
C GLY A 265 -8.86 2.34 3.77
N PHE A 266 -8.14 2.02 2.69
CA PHE A 266 -7.72 0.65 2.41
C PHE A 266 -6.72 0.14 3.46
N GLY A 267 -7.00 -1.04 3.99
CA GLY A 267 -6.12 -1.71 4.96
C GLY A 267 -6.06 -1.05 6.34
N ALA A 268 -7.00 -0.14 6.63
CA ALA A 268 -7.19 0.52 7.91
C ALA A 268 -8.30 -0.17 8.71
N VAL A 269 -8.58 0.33 9.90
CA VAL A 269 -9.66 -0.11 10.77
C VAL A 269 -10.44 1.10 11.30
N LYS A 270 -11.63 0.86 11.81
CA LYS A 270 -12.49 1.90 12.39
C LYS A 270 -11.83 2.68 13.54
N GLU A 271 -10.94 2.02 14.28
CA GLU A 271 -10.19 2.62 15.40
C GLU A 271 -9.15 3.66 14.96
N ASP A 272 -8.71 3.65 13.72
CA ASP A 272 -7.74 4.63 13.20
C ASP A 272 -8.31 6.06 13.24
N PHE A 273 -9.64 6.20 13.29
CA PHE A 273 -10.35 7.47 13.40
C PHE A 273 -10.93 7.75 14.78
N LEU A 274 -10.49 7.03 15.81
CA LEU A 274 -10.97 7.18 17.19
C LEU A 274 -11.01 8.65 17.65
N PHE A 275 -9.93 9.40 17.37
CA PHE A 275 -9.82 10.82 17.74
C PHE A 275 -10.93 11.67 17.10
N LEU A 276 -11.23 11.42 15.81
CA LEU A 276 -12.28 12.14 15.08
C LEU A 276 -13.66 11.73 15.54
N ASN A 277 -13.88 10.42 15.73
CA ASN A 277 -15.15 9.88 16.16
C ASN A 277 -15.56 10.43 17.53
N GLN A 278 -14.65 10.42 18.50
CA GLN A 278 -14.86 10.97 19.84
C GLN A 278 -15.02 12.49 19.80
N HIS A 279 -14.26 13.18 18.96
CA HIS A 279 -14.37 14.62 18.80
C HIS A 279 -15.76 15.02 18.27
N LEU A 280 -16.24 14.40 17.21
CA LEU A 280 -17.57 14.64 16.66
C LEU A 280 -18.68 14.33 17.67
N ALA A 281 -18.56 13.20 18.40
CA ALA A 281 -19.51 12.86 19.45
C ALA A 281 -19.56 13.90 20.57
N SER A 282 -18.40 14.46 20.97
CA SER A 282 -18.34 15.52 21.96
C SER A 282 -19.02 16.82 21.50
N HIS A 283 -19.16 17.01 20.19
CA HIS A 283 -19.88 18.13 19.57
C HIS A 283 -21.38 17.84 19.31
N GLY A 284 -21.88 16.68 19.73
CA GLY A 284 -23.30 16.38 19.68
C GLY A 284 -23.76 15.56 18.45
N TYR A 285 -22.85 14.91 17.74
CA TYR A 285 -23.18 14.01 16.66
C TYR A 285 -23.20 12.56 17.14
N VAL A 286 -24.14 11.76 16.64
CA VAL A 286 -23.97 10.31 16.72
C VAL A 286 -23.01 9.89 15.61
N VAL A 287 -21.93 9.21 15.98
CA VAL A 287 -20.93 8.77 15.02
C VAL A 287 -20.97 7.25 14.86
N MET A 288 -20.93 6.79 13.63
CA MET A 288 -20.87 5.38 13.28
C MET A 288 -19.63 5.11 12.41
N ALA A 289 -18.78 4.24 12.88
CA ALA A 289 -17.55 3.86 12.21
C ALA A 289 -17.58 2.36 11.87
N PRO A 290 -18.00 1.95 10.66
CA PRO A 290 -17.98 0.56 10.24
C PRO A 290 -16.57 0.12 9.83
N ASP A 291 -16.24 -1.15 10.10
CA ASP A 291 -15.17 -1.85 9.39
C ASP A 291 -15.68 -2.35 8.04
N HIS A 292 -14.88 -2.16 6.99
CA HIS A 292 -15.21 -2.62 5.66
C HIS A 292 -14.54 -3.96 5.36
N VAL A 293 -15.28 -5.04 5.52
CA VAL A 293 -14.82 -6.40 5.23
C VAL A 293 -14.27 -6.50 3.80
N GLY A 294 -13.07 -7.09 3.62
CA GLY A 294 -12.42 -7.26 2.31
C GLY A 294 -11.58 -6.09 1.84
N SER A 295 -11.44 -5.06 2.66
CA SER A 295 -10.53 -3.95 2.43
C SER A 295 -10.02 -3.33 3.74
N ASP A 296 -10.21 -4.03 4.85
CA ASP A 296 -9.74 -3.71 6.20
C ASP A 296 -8.29 -4.19 6.46
N LEU A 297 -7.87 -4.07 7.71
CA LEU A 297 -6.56 -4.55 8.17
C LEU A 297 -6.39 -6.06 7.94
N SER A 298 -7.42 -6.85 8.23
CA SER A 298 -7.39 -8.31 8.06
C SER A 298 -7.17 -8.72 6.61
N TYR A 299 -7.79 -8.01 5.68
CA TYR A 299 -7.56 -8.21 4.25
C TYR A 299 -6.12 -7.85 3.85
N ARG A 300 -5.61 -6.71 4.33
CA ARG A 300 -4.20 -6.29 4.09
C ARG A 300 -3.22 -7.34 4.61
N GLU A 301 -3.40 -7.82 5.82
CA GLU A 301 -2.54 -8.86 6.41
C GLU A 301 -2.63 -10.18 5.66
N ALA A 302 -3.82 -10.57 5.21
CA ALA A 302 -4.00 -11.77 4.40
C ALA A 302 -3.28 -11.65 3.04
N TYR A 303 -3.29 -10.47 2.43
CA TYR A 303 -2.53 -10.18 1.20
C TYR A 303 -1.01 -10.22 1.44
N LEU A 304 -0.52 -9.53 2.46
CA LEU A 304 0.90 -9.50 2.81
C LEU A 304 1.41 -10.90 3.20
N GLY A 305 0.59 -11.69 3.89
CA GLY A 305 0.88 -13.08 4.24
C GLY A 305 0.71 -14.09 3.07
N GLY A 306 0.42 -13.63 1.85
CA GLY A 306 0.28 -14.48 0.65
C GLY A 306 -0.96 -15.35 0.60
N ARG A 307 -1.94 -15.11 1.48
CA ARG A 307 -3.24 -15.80 1.46
C ARG A 307 -4.19 -15.24 0.41
N LEU A 308 -3.92 -14.05 -0.09
CA LEU A 308 -4.66 -13.37 -1.14
C LEU A 308 -3.72 -12.93 -2.25
N ASN A 309 -4.19 -13.02 -3.49
CA ASN A 309 -3.41 -12.67 -4.68
C ASN A 309 -3.65 -11.24 -5.19
N THR A 310 -4.64 -10.55 -4.65
CA THR A 310 -5.06 -9.22 -5.11
C THR A 310 -5.01 -8.24 -3.97
N LEU A 311 -4.27 -7.13 -4.15
CA LEU A 311 -4.14 -6.08 -3.15
C LEU A 311 -5.49 -5.45 -2.78
N LEU A 312 -6.31 -5.15 -3.78
CA LEU A 312 -7.67 -4.62 -3.62
C LEU A 312 -8.57 -5.25 -4.67
N SER A 313 -9.64 -5.89 -4.24
CA SER A 313 -10.65 -6.39 -5.17
C SER A 313 -11.43 -5.22 -5.79
N PRO A 314 -11.62 -5.18 -7.12
CA PRO A 314 -12.40 -4.12 -7.77
C PRO A 314 -13.80 -3.97 -7.20
N ILE A 315 -14.41 -5.07 -6.76
CA ILE A 315 -15.79 -5.09 -6.27
C ILE A 315 -15.97 -4.24 -4.99
N GLU A 316 -14.88 -3.89 -4.28
CA GLU A 316 -14.95 -3.05 -3.08
C GLU A 316 -15.42 -1.62 -3.38
N PHE A 317 -15.23 -1.14 -4.61
CA PHE A 317 -15.81 0.14 -5.04
C PHE A 317 -17.34 0.10 -5.09
N VAL A 318 -17.94 -1.08 -5.06
CA VAL A 318 -19.39 -1.31 -5.04
C VAL A 318 -19.85 -1.77 -3.66
N ASN A 319 -19.16 -2.75 -3.07
CA ASN A 319 -19.53 -3.32 -1.78
C ASN A 319 -19.57 -2.25 -0.67
N ARG A 320 -18.55 -1.39 -0.58
CA ARG A 320 -18.47 -0.38 0.49
C ARG A 320 -19.63 0.63 0.47
N PRO A 321 -20.00 1.26 -0.65
CA PRO A 321 -21.20 2.09 -0.67
C PRO A 321 -22.46 1.32 -0.31
N GLN A 322 -22.60 0.07 -0.75
CA GLN A 322 -23.74 -0.77 -0.40
C GLN A 322 -23.78 -1.14 1.10
N GLU A 323 -22.62 -1.37 1.72
CA GLU A 323 -22.50 -1.58 3.17
C GLU A 323 -23.03 -0.37 3.96
N ILE A 324 -22.64 0.84 3.58
CA ILE A 324 -23.10 2.05 4.24
C ILE A 324 -24.60 2.29 3.97
N SER A 325 -25.07 2.07 2.74
CA SER A 325 -26.50 2.16 2.44
C SER A 325 -27.30 1.18 3.30
N PHE A 326 -26.84 -0.06 3.41
CA PHE A 326 -27.47 -1.06 4.27
C PHE A 326 -27.42 -0.67 5.77
N LEU A 327 -26.31 -0.08 6.24
CA LEU A 327 -26.23 0.45 7.60
C LEU A 327 -27.30 1.55 7.85
N ILE A 328 -27.52 2.43 6.89
CA ILE A 328 -28.56 3.47 6.98
C ILE A 328 -29.96 2.83 7.05
N ASP A 329 -30.24 1.83 6.19
CA ASP A 329 -31.52 1.11 6.22
C ASP A 329 -31.75 0.42 7.60
N GLU A 330 -30.69 -0.14 8.21
CA GLU A 330 -30.75 -0.72 9.54
C GLU A 330 -30.98 0.34 10.64
N LEU A 331 -30.46 1.56 10.48
CA LEU A 331 -30.75 2.67 11.40
C LEU A 331 -32.20 3.11 11.28
N GLU A 332 -32.77 3.18 10.08
CA GLU A 332 -34.17 3.47 9.86
C GLU A 332 -35.06 2.41 10.56
N ARG A 333 -34.74 1.13 10.33
CA ARG A 333 -35.43 0.03 11.02
C ARG A 333 -35.31 0.11 12.55
N LEU A 334 -34.15 0.51 13.05
CA LEU A 334 -33.92 0.66 14.49
C LEU A 334 -34.72 1.80 15.09
N VAL A 335 -34.82 2.94 14.41
CA VAL A 335 -35.69 4.07 14.82
C VAL A 335 -37.14 3.68 14.82
N ASP A 336 -37.60 2.92 13.82
CA ASP A 336 -38.99 2.47 13.72
C ASP A 336 -39.40 1.45 14.81
N THR A 337 -38.41 0.66 15.29
CA THR A 337 -38.71 -0.44 16.24
C THR A 337 -38.31 -0.15 17.68
N SER A 338 -37.52 0.90 17.94
CA SER A 338 -37.01 1.24 19.27
C SER A 338 -37.22 2.71 19.61
N PRO A 339 -38.14 3.03 20.55
CA PRO A 339 -38.35 4.40 21.01
C PRO A 339 -37.09 5.07 21.57
N ASP A 340 -36.18 4.29 22.16
CA ASP A 340 -34.91 4.79 22.70
C ASP A 340 -33.96 5.30 21.58
N TRP A 341 -33.92 4.61 20.46
CA TRP A 341 -33.11 5.03 19.30
C TRP A 341 -33.82 6.14 18.52
N ALA A 342 -35.12 6.10 18.37
CA ALA A 342 -35.91 7.18 17.79
C ALA A 342 -35.71 8.53 18.54
N ALA A 343 -35.52 8.48 19.86
CA ALA A 343 -35.20 9.68 20.62
C ALA A 343 -33.77 10.18 20.49
N ARG A 344 -32.85 9.38 19.90
CA ARG A 344 -31.42 9.68 19.80
C ARG A 344 -30.94 10.04 18.39
N LEU A 345 -31.54 9.46 17.35
CA LEU A 345 -31.07 9.57 15.96
C LEU A 345 -31.95 10.52 15.14
N ASN A 346 -31.31 11.50 14.52
CA ASN A 346 -31.94 12.33 13.50
C ASN A 346 -31.48 11.85 12.12
N LEU A 347 -32.25 10.97 11.49
CA LEU A 347 -31.93 10.40 10.19
C LEU A 347 -32.25 11.34 9.01
N ASP A 348 -32.90 12.48 9.26
CA ASP A 348 -33.04 13.55 8.25
C ASP A 348 -31.71 14.31 8.03
N GLN A 349 -30.73 14.09 8.91
CA GLN A 349 -29.44 14.75 8.91
C GLN A 349 -28.33 13.72 9.03
N ILE A 350 -27.99 13.08 7.89
CA ILE A 350 -26.87 12.12 7.80
C ILE A 350 -25.75 12.76 7.00
N ALA A 351 -24.54 12.71 7.54
CA ALA A 351 -23.31 13.06 6.85
C ALA A 351 -22.39 11.85 6.78
N ALA A 352 -21.51 11.82 5.79
CA ALA A 352 -20.47 10.80 5.67
C ALA A 352 -19.09 11.44 5.46
N ILE A 353 -18.08 10.89 6.13
CA ILE A 353 -16.67 11.28 6.02
C ILE A 353 -15.90 10.06 5.56
N GLY A 354 -14.99 10.24 4.59
CA GLY A 354 -14.18 9.14 4.07
C GLY A 354 -12.72 9.53 3.90
N ASP A 355 -11.84 8.62 4.30
CA ASP A 355 -10.40 8.72 4.07
C ASP A 355 -9.97 7.79 2.93
N SER A 356 -9.11 8.25 2.03
CA SER A 356 -8.53 7.44 0.96
C SER A 356 -9.59 6.65 0.16
N LEU A 357 -9.64 5.32 0.27
CA LEU A 357 -10.69 4.49 -0.34
C LEU A 357 -12.09 4.82 0.21
N GLY A 358 -12.18 5.20 1.48
CA GLY A 358 -13.41 5.71 2.09
C GLY A 358 -13.92 6.97 1.42
N SER A 359 -13.04 7.84 0.90
CA SER A 359 -13.46 9.01 0.11
C SER A 359 -14.20 8.59 -1.18
N SER A 360 -13.70 7.55 -1.86
CA SER A 360 -14.38 7.00 -3.03
C SER A 360 -15.75 6.41 -2.65
N THR A 361 -15.84 5.79 -1.48
CA THR A 361 -17.11 5.26 -0.92
C THR A 361 -18.11 6.38 -0.70
N VAL A 362 -17.71 7.45 -0.02
CA VAL A 362 -18.59 8.61 0.28
C VAL A 362 -19.01 9.33 -1.00
N MET A 363 -18.11 9.51 -1.96
CA MET A 363 -18.45 10.09 -3.26
C MET A 363 -19.48 9.24 -4.01
N ALA A 364 -19.35 7.91 -3.99
CA ALA A 364 -20.32 7.01 -4.61
C ALA A 364 -21.70 7.11 -3.95
N LEU A 365 -21.76 7.19 -2.61
CA LEU A 365 -23.01 7.45 -1.86
C LEU A 365 -23.65 8.78 -2.27
N ALA A 366 -22.86 9.79 -2.56
CA ALA A 366 -23.34 11.08 -3.07
C ALA A 366 -23.72 11.07 -4.56
N GLY A 367 -23.69 9.91 -5.23
CA GLY A 367 -24.07 9.73 -6.64
C GLY A 367 -22.93 9.97 -7.64
N ALA A 368 -21.69 9.98 -7.22
CA ALA A 368 -20.57 10.09 -8.16
C ALA A 368 -20.40 8.79 -8.96
N GLU A 369 -20.24 8.96 -10.28
CA GLU A 369 -20.06 7.84 -11.20
C GLU A 369 -18.60 7.67 -11.62
N ILE A 370 -18.19 6.41 -11.88
CA ILE A 370 -16.87 6.10 -12.43
C ILE A 370 -16.86 6.42 -13.93
N THR A 371 -16.08 7.42 -14.31
CA THR A 371 -15.87 7.78 -15.71
C THR A 371 -14.82 6.87 -16.35
N TYR A 372 -15.21 5.70 -16.84
CA TYR A 372 -14.32 4.66 -17.38
C TYR A 372 -13.33 5.13 -18.47
N PRO A 373 -13.69 5.97 -19.45
CA PRO A 373 -12.72 6.46 -20.43
C PRO A 373 -11.56 7.21 -19.78
N ARG A 374 -11.86 8.13 -18.85
CA ARG A 374 -10.84 8.90 -18.11
C ARG A 374 -10.01 8.01 -17.18
N LEU A 375 -10.66 7.05 -16.52
CA LEU A 375 -9.95 6.09 -15.65
C LEU A 375 -8.96 5.27 -16.46
N ARG A 376 -9.34 4.78 -17.65
CA ARG A 376 -8.42 4.03 -18.53
C ARG A 376 -7.24 4.89 -18.96
N GLU A 377 -7.49 6.09 -19.44
CA GLU A 377 -6.44 7.04 -19.83
C GLU A 377 -5.44 7.29 -18.68
N ALA A 378 -5.95 7.56 -17.47
CA ALA A 378 -5.10 7.77 -16.29
C ALA A 378 -4.32 6.51 -15.88
N CYS A 379 -4.89 5.32 -16.07
CA CYS A 379 -4.29 4.06 -15.66
C CYS A 379 -3.29 3.47 -16.66
N ASP A 380 -3.28 3.96 -17.89
CA ASP A 380 -2.33 3.52 -18.92
C ASP A 380 -1.03 4.36 -18.91
N THR A 381 -0.85 5.25 -17.93
CA THR A 381 0.35 6.07 -17.78
C THR A 381 1.48 5.30 -17.10
N GLU A 382 2.72 5.53 -17.53
CA GLU A 382 3.92 4.92 -16.91
C GLU A 382 4.17 5.40 -15.48
N THR A 383 3.65 6.58 -15.11
CA THR A 383 3.78 7.18 -13.77
C THR A 383 2.88 6.56 -12.71
N LEU A 384 2.09 5.56 -13.07
CA LEU A 384 1.14 4.89 -12.15
C LEU A 384 1.81 4.43 -10.85
N MET A 385 3.05 3.94 -10.93
CA MET A 385 3.79 3.44 -9.76
C MET A 385 4.23 4.54 -8.78
N LEU A 386 4.32 5.80 -9.22
CA LEU A 386 4.62 6.94 -8.35
C LEU A 386 3.39 7.45 -7.60
N ASN A 387 2.20 6.99 -7.98
CA ASN A 387 0.94 7.38 -7.39
C ASN A 387 0.15 6.15 -6.91
N PHE A 388 0.43 5.72 -5.68
CA PHE A 388 -0.23 4.54 -5.10
C PHE A 388 -1.76 4.70 -5.00
N ALA A 389 -2.25 5.91 -4.73
CA ALA A 389 -3.70 6.17 -4.70
C ALA A 389 -4.33 5.93 -6.08
N LEU A 390 -3.70 6.42 -7.15
CA LEU A 390 -4.14 6.15 -8.51
C LEU A 390 -4.06 4.65 -8.85
N TYR A 391 -2.99 3.97 -8.42
CA TYR A 391 -2.86 2.51 -8.60
C TYR A 391 -4.04 1.76 -8.00
N LEU A 392 -4.47 2.11 -6.78
CA LEU A 392 -5.65 1.51 -6.16
C LEU A 392 -6.94 1.86 -6.93
N GLN A 393 -7.12 3.12 -7.32
CA GLN A 393 -8.28 3.55 -8.11
C GLN A 393 -8.36 2.83 -9.46
N CYS A 394 -7.22 2.54 -10.07
CA CYS A 394 -7.14 1.81 -11.33
C CYS A 394 -7.66 0.37 -11.23
N ARG A 395 -7.82 -0.17 -10.03
CA ARG A 395 -8.50 -1.45 -9.84
C ARG A 395 -9.96 -1.41 -10.30
N ALA A 396 -10.62 -0.26 -10.18
CA ALA A 396 -12.00 -0.08 -10.63
C ALA A 396 -12.21 -0.32 -12.14
N ARG A 397 -11.16 -0.22 -12.98
CA ARG A 397 -11.24 -0.53 -14.41
C ARG A 397 -11.65 -1.99 -14.73
N TYR A 398 -11.48 -2.89 -13.75
CA TYR A 398 -11.83 -4.30 -13.87
C TYR A 398 -13.25 -4.62 -13.39
N LEU A 399 -14.01 -3.62 -12.94
CA LEU A 399 -15.44 -3.81 -12.69
C LEU A 399 -16.15 -4.12 -14.00
N PRO A 400 -17.10 -5.06 -14.01
CA PRO A 400 -17.90 -5.32 -15.20
C PRO A 400 -18.66 -4.05 -15.59
N PRO A 401 -18.67 -3.69 -16.89
CA PRO A 401 -19.40 -2.52 -17.35
C PRO A 401 -20.89 -2.82 -17.34
N LYS A 402 -21.54 -2.84 -16.21
CA LYS A 402 -22.99 -2.69 -16.07
C LYS A 402 -23.51 -2.88 -14.65
N ASN A 403 -24.50 -2.06 -14.33
CA ASN A 403 -25.50 -2.21 -13.25
C ASN A 403 -25.05 -1.79 -11.84
N TYR A 404 -24.32 -0.69 -11.77
CA TYR A 404 -24.19 -0.02 -10.48
C TYR A 404 -24.68 1.41 -10.57
#